data_f6d84f9c5d631e692825bbdf02bfbb8e
#
_entry.id   f6d84f9c5d631e692825bbdf02bfbb8e
#
_cell.length_a   1.000
_cell.length_b   1.000
_cell.length_c   1.000
_cell.angle_alpha   90.00
_cell.angle_beta   90.00
_cell.angle_gamma   90.00
#
_symmetry.space_group_name_H-M   'P 1'
#
loop_
_entity.id
_entity.type
_entity.pdbx_description
1 polymer ?
#
loop_
_entity_poly.entity_id
_entity_poly.type
_entity_poly.pdbx_seq_one_letter_code
_entity_poly.pdbx_strand_id
1 'polypeptide(L)'
;MAFIDRVVEHPGRFTLTNADTGEVLGTFDLTRAEGTVTTEGTQLNATNLNQEIQDAVTQVTEDLSDTIDSRLSAFTIDSNQNVKVKNIQRGKAKVSGKKNKVSTKHVNFPKAFTAVPSVVITPVSSAPNKISSSVKSVTTKGFDICLYRSSDADTSFYWVAML
;
A
#
# COMPACT_ATOMS: atom_id res chain seq x y z
N MET A 1 -27.67 2.31 8.20
CA MET A 1 -29.11 2.61 8.34
C MET A 1 -29.51 3.34 7.08
N ALA A 2 -30.46 2.82 6.29
CA ALA A 2 -30.91 3.50 5.08
C ALA A 2 -31.90 4.61 5.41
N PHE A 3 -31.85 5.68 4.63
CA PHE A 3 -32.86 6.75 4.71
C PHE A 3 -34.16 6.30 4.04
N ILE A 4 -35.29 6.70 4.59
CA ILE A 4 -36.62 6.37 4.08
C ILE A 4 -37.40 7.68 3.94
N ASP A 5 -38.00 7.88 2.78
CA ASP A 5 -38.89 9.03 2.54
C ASP A 5 -40.18 8.88 3.34
N ARG A 6 -40.68 10.00 3.83
CA ARG A 6 -42.00 10.04 4.42
C ARG A 6 -43.06 9.86 3.32
N VAL A 7 -43.86 8.83 3.42
CA VAL A 7 -44.97 8.59 2.52
C VAL A 7 -46.26 9.20 3.15
N VAL A 8 -46.89 10.09 2.43
CA VAL A 8 -48.17 10.69 2.79
C VAL A 8 -49.16 10.56 1.64
N GLU A 9 -50.41 10.34 1.94
CA GLU A 9 -51.47 10.17 0.93
C GLU A 9 -51.68 11.45 0.10
N HIS A 10 -51.61 12.58 0.75
CA HIS A 10 -51.82 13.91 0.14
C HIS A 10 -50.68 14.91 0.55
N PRO A 11 -49.52 14.87 -0.11
CA PRO A 11 -48.35 15.59 0.35
C PRO A 11 -48.44 17.12 0.32
N GLY A 12 -49.31 17.70 -0.44
CA GLY A 12 -49.54 19.13 -0.54
C GLY A 12 -50.81 19.65 0.16
N ARG A 13 -51.51 18.75 0.90
CA ARG A 13 -52.79 19.07 1.48
C ARG A 13 -52.69 19.70 2.87
N PHE A 14 -53.37 20.81 3.07
CA PHE A 14 -53.41 21.55 4.34
C PHE A 14 -54.89 21.80 4.72
N THR A 15 -55.19 21.66 6.01
CA THR A 15 -56.48 21.98 6.56
C THR A 15 -56.40 23.33 7.28
N LEU A 16 -57.24 24.29 6.91
CA LEU A 16 -57.35 25.58 7.56
C LEU A 16 -58.39 25.46 8.65
N THR A 17 -58.00 25.77 9.88
CA THR A 17 -58.88 25.82 11.05
C THR A 17 -58.89 27.18 11.67
N ASN A 18 -60.03 27.58 12.20
CA ASN A 18 -60.15 28.77 13.04
C ASN A 18 -59.37 28.51 14.34
N ALA A 19 -58.40 29.39 14.66
CA ALA A 19 -57.52 29.24 15.81
C ALA A 19 -58.26 29.35 17.17
N ASP A 20 -59.35 30.09 17.21
CA ASP A 20 -60.11 30.36 18.44
C ASP A 20 -61.18 29.31 18.70
N THR A 21 -61.83 28.80 17.63
CA THR A 21 -62.96 27.88 17.76
C THR A 21 -62.59 26.44 17.43
N GLY A 22 -61.43 26.19 16.74
CA GLY A 22 -61.06 24.90 16.24
C GLY A 22 -61.87 24.41 15.03
N GLU A 23 -62.80 25.23 14.50
CA GLU A 23 -63.65 24.90 13.38
C GLU A 23 -62.82 24.75 12.09
N VAL A 24 -63.05 23.69 11.32
CA VAL A 24 -62.39 23.47 10.00
C VAL A 24 -63.04 24.39 8.98
N LEU A 25 -62.30 25.36 8.47
CA LEU A 25 -62.74 26.31 7.47
C LEU A 25 -62.65 25.78 6.05
N GLY A 26 -61.77 24.80 5.83
CA GLY A 26 -61.59 24.13 4.54
C GLY A 26 -60.27 23.31 4.47
N THR A 27 -60.20 22.50 3.42
CA THR A 27 -58.97 21.78 3.08
C THR A 27 -58.52 22.22 1.71
N PHE A 28 -57.23 22.57 1.59
CA PHE A 28 -56.63 23.14 0.40
C PHE A 28 -55.40 22.32 0.00
N ASP A 29 -55.18 22.13 -1.29
CA ASP A 29 -53.93 21.62 -1.84
C ASP A 29 -53.09 22.79 -2.28
N LEU A 30 -51.89 22.93 -1.70
CA LEU A 30 -50.95 23.96 -2.08
C LEU A 30 -50.05 23.45 -3.18
N THR A 31 -50.05 24.08 -4.34
CA THR A 31 -49.15 23.81 -5.44
C THR A 31 -48.15 24.95 -5.56
N ARG A 32 -46.90 24.58 -5.86
CA ARG A 32 -45.87 25.57 -6.18
C ARG A 32 -46.18 26.27 -7.49
N ALA A 33 -46.22 27.60 -7.50
CA ALA A 33 -46.36 28.42 -8.70
C ALA A 33 -44.99 28.98 -9.11
N GLU A 34 -44.11 28.11 -9.52
CA GLU A 34 -42.70 28.49 -9.78
C GLU A 34 -42.44 28.95 -11.21
N GLY A 35 -43.44 29.00 -12.07
CA GLY A 35 -43.24 29.33 -13.48
C GLY A 35 -42.58 28.17 -14.28
N THR A 36 -41.93 28.49 -15.38
CA THR A 36 -41.28 27.48 -16.20
C THR A 36 -39.94 27.07 -15.58
N VAL A 37 -39.82 25.80 -15.18
CA VAL A 37 -38.55 25.23 -14.74
C VAL A 37 -37.68 24.97 -15.95
N THR A 38 -36.53 25.64 -16.06
CA THR A 38 -35.59 25.50 -17.17
C THR A 38 -34.55 24.41 -16.90
N THR A 39 -34.31 24.11 -15.64
CA THR A 39 -33.39 23.05 -15.22
C THR A 39 -33.95 22.39 -13.95
N GLU A 40 -34.25 21.13 -14.04
CA GLU A 40 -34.63 20.34 -12.88
C GLU A 40 -33.39 20.08 -11.99
N GLY A 41 -33.52 20.43 -10.71
CA GLY A 41 -32.49 20.05 -9.71
C GLY A 41 -32.62 18.58 -9.33
N THR A 42 -31.55 18.01 -8.83
CA THR A 42 -31.62 16.65 -8.23
C THR A 42 -32.51 16.67 -7.01
N GLN A 43 -33.51 15.81 -6.99
CA GLN A 43 -34.39 15.67 -5.82
C GLN A 43 -33.60 15.12 -4.64
N LEU A 44 -33.66 15.82 -3.51
CA LEU A 44 -33.14 15.28 -2.25
C LEU A 44 -34.20 14.36 -1.64
N ASN A 45 -34.11 13.08 -1.97
CA ASN A 45 -34.98 12.03 -1.44
C ASN A 45 -34.12 10.87 -0.90
N ALA A 46 -34.76 9.92 -0.20
CA ALA A 46 -34.06 8.79 0.41
C ALA A 46 -33.31 7.93 -0.60
N THR A 47 -33.84 7.76 -1.80
CA THR A 47 -33.19 6.96 -2.86
C THR A 47 -31.91 7.60 -3.33
N ASN A 48 -31.94 8.89 -3.70
CA ASN A 48 -30.77 9.61 -4.18
C ASN A 48 -29.71 9.75 -3.09
N LEU A 49 -30.11 10.05 -1.85
CA LEU A 49 -29.19 10.15 -0.73
C LEU A 49 -28.52 8.81 -0.39
N ASN A 50 -29.28 7.72 -0.42
CA ASN A 50 -28.72 6.39 -0.20
C ASN A 50 -27.75 6.01 -1.32
N GLN A 51 -28.02 6.37 -2.58
CA GLN A 51 -27.13 6.12 -3.71
C GLN A 51 -25.83 6.92 -3.57
N GLU A 52 -25.90 8.21 -3.28
CA GLU A 52 -24.72 9.06 -3.08
C GLU A 52 -23.80 8.55 -1.95
N ILE A 53 -24.40 8.08 -0.85
CA ILE A 53 -23.64 7.48 0.26
C ILE A 53 -22.98 6.17 -0.19
N GLN A 54 -23.71 5.33 -0.93
CA GLN A 54 -23.20 4.05 -1.42
C GLN A 54 -22.02 4.27 -2.37
N ASP A 55 -22.14 5.22 -3.29
CA ASP A 55 -21.10 5.55 -4.27
C ASP A 55 -19.84 6.10 -3.54
N ALA A 56 -20.02 6.99 -2.56
CA ALA A 56 -18.92 7.52 -1.76
C ALA A 56 -18.21 6.41 -0.95
N VAL A 57 -18.96 5.49 -0.35
CA VAL A 57 -18.39 4.35 0.39
C VAL A 57 -17.62 3.42 -0.54
N THR A 58 -18.15 3.14 -1.73
CA THR A 58 -17.49 2.31 -2.74
C THR A 58 -16.17 2.94 -3.18
N GLN A 59 -16.16 4.24 -3.50
CA GLN A 59 -14.95 4.96 -3.91
C GLN A 59 -13.87 4.93 -2.82
N VAL A 60 -14.24 5.22 -1.58
CA VAL A 60 -13.28 5.17 -0.45
C VAL A 60 -12.71 3.76 -0.26
N THR A 61 -13.53 2.73 -0.46
CA THR A 61 -13.09 1.33 -0.33
C THR A 61 -12.10 0.95 -1.42
N GLU A 62 -12.35 1.36 -2.66
CA GLU A 62 -11.46 1.15 -3.80
C GLU A 62 -10.13 1.88 -3.60
N ASP A 63 -10.16 3.18 -3.26
CA ASP A 63 -8.96 3.98 -3.00
C ASP A 63 -8.09 3.41 -1.86
N LEU A 64 -8.75 2.87 -0.81
CA LEU A 64 -8.05 2.22 0.30
C LEU A 64 -7.41 0.90 -0.13
N SER A 65 -8.12 0.10 -0.93
CA SER A 65 -7.60 -1.17 -1.48
C SER A 65 -6.37 -0.91 -2.34
N ASP A 66 -6.42 0.04 -3.26
CA ASP A 66 -5.31 0.41 -4.14
C ASP A 66 -4.10 0.92 -3.34
N THR A 67 -4.36 1.70 -2.28
CA THR A 67 -3.31 2.18 -1.38
C THR A 67 -2.64 1.03 -0.64
N ILE A 68 -3.41 0.08 -0.11
CA ILE A 68 -2.92 -1.11 0.57
C ILE A 68 -2.09 -1.96 -0.39
N ASP A 69 -2.60 -2.25 -1.58
CA ASP A 69 -1.91 -3.06 -2.59
C ASP A 69 -0.60 -2.41 -3.04
N SER A 70 -0.60 -1.11 -3.25
CA SER A 70 0.61 -0.34 -3.57
C SER A 70 1.66 -0.46 -2.46
N ARG A 71 1.28 -0.28 -1.20
CA ARG A 71 2.19 -0.39 -0.05
C ARG A 71 2.67 -1.82 0.19
N LEU A 72 1.80 -2.82 0.02
CA LEU A 72 2.14 -4.23 0.18
C LEU A 72 2.88 -4.79 -1.03
N SER A 73 2.89 -4.11 -2.17
CA SER A 73 3.57 -4.57 -3.39
C SER A 73 5.07 -4.81 -3.21
N ALA A 74 5.70 -4.19 -2.19
CA ALA A 74 7.10 -4.43 -1.81
C ALA A 74 7.31 -5.76 -1.07
N PHE A 75 6.23 -6.39 -0.59
CA PHE A 75 6.26 -7.63 0.17
C PHE A 75 5.62 -8.75 -0.64
N THR A 76 6.15 -9.96 -0.50
CA THR A 76 5.50 -11.18 -0.98
C THR A 76 5.59 -12.24 0.11
N ILE A 77 4.54 -13.06 0.24
CA ILE A 77 4.54 -14.21 1.16
C ILE A 77 4.78 -15.45 0.31
N ASP A 78 5.78 -16.24 0.65
CA ASP A 78 6.04 -17.51 -0.03
C ASP A 78 5.17 -18.64 0.53
N SER A 79 5.22 -19.82 -0.11
CA SER A 79 4.45 -21.00 0.29
C SER A 79 4.73 -21.49 1.72
N ASN A 80 5.84 -21.06 2.32
CA ASN A 80 6.23 -21.38 3.70
C ASN A 80 5.87 -20.24 4.68
N GLN A 81 5.01 -19.31 4.28
CA GLN A 81 4.58 -18.13 5.06
C GLN A 81 5.73 -17.17 5.44
N ASN A 82 6.86 -17.19 4.72
CA ASN A 82 7.91 -16.21 4.91
C ASN A 82 7.61 -14.93 4.12
N VAL A 83 7.77 -13.80 4.78
CA VAL A 83 7.68 -12.48 4.12
C VAL A 83 8.97 -12.23 3.34
N LYS A 84 8.87 -12.05 2.03
CA LYS A 84 9.98 -11.61 1.16
C LYS A 84 9.82 -10.14 0.84
N VAL A 85 10.85 -9.37 1.11
CA VAL A 85 10.93 -7.95 0.73
C VAL A 85 11.60 -7.86 -0.64
N LYS A 86 10.93 -7.25 -1.62
CA LYS A 86 11.40 -7.20 -3.02
C LYS A 86 12.76 -6.53 -3.19
N ASN A 87 13.07 -5.57 -2.32
CA ASN A 87 14.30 -4.77 -2.40
C ASN A 87 15.44 -5.31 -1.53
N ILE A 88 15.30 -6.54 -0.99
CA ILE A 88 16.35 -7.20 -0.21
C ILE A 88 16.69 -8.54 -0.85
N GLN A 89 17.97 -8.76 -1.09
CA GLN A 89 18.51 -10.03 -1.55
C GLN A 89 19.61 -10.48 -0.60
N ARG A 90 19.76 -11.78 -0.43
CA ARG A 90 20.76 -12.39 0.46
C ARG A 90 21.32 -13.66 -0.12
N GLY A 91 22.49 -14.03 0.34
CA GLY A 91 23.10 -15.27 -0.10
C GLY A 91 24.37 -15.61 0.65
N LYS A 92 25.05 -16.61 0.13
CA LYS A 92 26.34 -17.10 0.62
C LYS A 92 27.36 -17.04 -0.50
N ALA A 93 28.60 -16.73 -0.15
CA ALA A 93 29.74 -16.79 -1.07
C ALA A 93 30.94 -17.37 -0.34
N LYS A 94 31.83 -18.03 -1.08
CA LYS A 94 33.07 -18.59 -0.55
C LYS A 94 34.23 -17.98 -1.31
N VAL A 95 35.20 -17.43 -0.57
CA VAL A 95 36.41 -16.81 -1.12
C VAL A 95 37.62 -17.64 -0.69
N SER A 96 38.42 -18.10 -1.65
CA SER A 96 39.66 -18.81 -1.38
C SER A 96 40.78 -17.83 -1.06
N GLY A 97 41.10 -17.75 0.24
CA GLY A 97 42.13 -16.85 0.74
C GLY A 97 43.54 -17.36 0.47
N LYS A 98 44.43 -16.45 0.15
CA LYS A 98 45.87 -16.69 0.02
C LYS A 98 46.63 -15.97 1.15
N LYS A 99 47.63 -16.65 1.71
CA LYS A 99 48.44 -16.11 2.80
C LYS A 99 49.06 -14.77 2.42
N ASN A 100 48.80 -13.76 3.25
CA ASN A 100 49.30 -12.40 3.13
C ASN A 100 49.02 -11.73 1.77
N LYS A 101 47.89 -12.11 1.14
CA LYS A 101 47.41 -11.51 -0.12
C LYS A 101 45.94 -11.23 -0.07
N VAL A 102 45.52 -10.22 -0.83
CA VAL A 102 44.09 -9.95 -1.07
C VAL A 102 43.60 -10.89 -2.15
N SER A 103 42.57 -11.65 -1.84
CA SER A 103 41.81 -12.46 -2.79
C SER A 103 40.45 -11.79 -3.05
N THR A 104 39.98 -11.83 -4.30
CA THR A 104 38.71 -11.21 -4.69
C THR A 104 37.77 -12.26 -5.29
N LYS A 105 36.50 -12.20 -4.95
CA LYS A 105 35.45 -13.04 -5.52
C LYS A 105 34.28 -12.17 -5.96
N HIS A 106 33.90 -12.29 -7.23
CA HIS A 106 32.68 -11.67 -7.74
C HIS A 106 31.45 -12.48 -7.31
N VAL A 107 30.38 -11.77 -6.90
CA VAL A 107 29.08 -12.30 -6.51
C VAL A 107 28.01 -11.63 -7.35
N ASN A 108 27.26 -12.40 -8.14
CA ASN A 108 26.11 -11.90 -8.86
C ASN A 108 24.87 -11.91 -7.96
N PHE A 109 24.05 -10.90 -8.06
CA PHE A 109 22.72 -10.91 -7.45
C PHE A 109 21.79 -11.88 -8.18
N PRO A 110 20.92 -12.62 -7.49
CA PRO A 110 19.90 -13.48 -8.12
C PRO A 110 19.01 -12.72 -9.11
N LYS A 111 18.74 -11.45 -8.83
CA LYS A 111 17.98 -10.52 -9.68
C LYS A 111 18.68 -9.16 -9.66
N ALA A 112 18.81 -8.52 -10.81
CA ALA A 112 19.34 -7.16 -10.86
C ALA A 112 18.46 -6.19 -10.08
N PHE A 113 19.10 -5.29 -9.32
CA PHE A 113 18.41 -4.18 -8.65
C PHE A 113 18.13 -3.04 -9.64
N THR A 114 17.15 -2.21 -9.33
CA THR A 114 16.81 -1.03 -10.15
C THR A 114 17.77 0.13 -9.96
N ALA A 115 18.47 0.17 -8.81
CA ALA A 115 19.56 1.12 -8.51
C ALA A 115 20.69 0.37 -7.79
N VAL A 116 21.84 1.01 -7.57
CA VAL A 116 22.99 0.40 -6.87
C VAL A 116 22.62 0.18 -5.39
N PRO A 117 22.59 -1.08 -4.89
CA PRO A 117 22.21 -1.36 -3.52
C PRO A 117 23.34 -1.11 -2.52
N SER A 118 22.98 -0.97 -1.25
CA SER A 118 23.91 -1.13 -0.14
C SER A 118 24.17 -2.62 0.12
N VAL A 119 25.43 -3.02 0.29
CA VAL A 119 25.83 -4.41 0.50
C VAL A 119 26.55 -4.57 1.83
N VAL A 120 26.07 -5.49 2.65
CA VAL A 120 26.70 -5.89 3.90
C VAL A 120 27.19 -7.33 3.78
N ILE A 121 28.42 -7.59 4.21
CA ILE A 121 29.00 -8.93 4.25
C ILE A 121 29.39 -9.31 5.68
N THR A 122 29.25 -10.58 6.02
CA THR A 122 29.68 -11.12 7.31
C THR A 122 30.54 -12.37 7.08
N PRO A 123 31.83 -12.34 7.42
CA PRO A 123 32.69 -13.52 7.31
C PRO A 123 32.31 -14.55 8.39
N VAL A 124 32.34 -15.83 8.02
CA VAL A 124 32.17 -16.97 8.94
C VAL A 124 33.53 -17.56 9.23
N SER A 125 34.05 -17.32 10.44
CA SER A 125 35.38 -17.81 10.83
C SER A 125 35.50 -17.95 12.35
N SER A 126 36.25 -18.96 12.80
CA SER A 126 36.68 -19.12 14.18
C SER A 126 37.94 -18.31 14.55
N ALA A 127 38.57 -17.68 13.57
CA ALA A 127 39.77 -16.88 13.75
C ALA A 127 39.60 -15.44 13.21
N PRO A 128 38.79 -14.60 13.88
CA PRO A 128 38.46 -13.25 13.39
C PRO A 128 39.69 -12.33 13.29
N ASN A 129 40.69 -12.54 14.13
CA ASN A 129 41.95 -11.79 14.13
C ASN A 129 42.85 -12.06 12.91
N LYS A 130 42.53 -13.05 12.09
CA LYS A 130 43.30 -13.45 10.88
C LYS A 130 42.62 -13.03 9.57
N ILE A 131 41.52 -12.28 9.66
CA ILE A 131 40.69 -11.92 8.50
C ILE A 131 40.47 -10.42 8.48
N SER A 132 40.65 -9.84 7.29
CA SER A 132 40.13 -8.52 6.94
C SER A 132 39.35 -8.63 5.64
N SER A 133 38.17 -8.02 5.58
CA SER A 133 37.32 -8.10 4.39
C SER A 133 36.62 -6.77 4.09
N SER A 134 36.35 -6.55 2.82
CA SER A 134 35.61 -5.39 2.34
C SER A 134 34.79 -5.73 1.10
N VAL A 135 33.83 -4.85 0.79
CA VAL A 135 33.07 -4.88 -0.46
C VAL A 135 33.65 -3.83 -1.41
N LYS A 136 33.73 -4.13 -2.71
CA LYS A 136 34.02 -3.18 -3.76
C LYS A 136 33.19 -3.45 -5.01
N SER A 137 33.26 -2.53 -5.98
CA SER A 137 32.66 -2.68 -7.32
C SER A 137 31.16 -3.03 -7.25
N VAL A 138 30.41 -2.40 -6.35
CA VAL A 138 28.97 -2.65 -6.24
C VAL A 138 28.27 -2.04 -7.45
N THR A 139 27.47 -2.85 -8.12
CA THR A 139 26.65 -2.49 -9.26
C THR A 139 25.21 -2.96 -9.05
N THR A 140 24.32 -2.70 -9.98
CA THR A 140 22.94 -3.25 -9.95
C THR A 140 22.90 -4.77 -10.14
N LYS A 141 23.96 -5.40 -10.65
CA LYS A 141 24.01 -6.83 -11.00
C LYS A 141 24.81 -7.69 -10.04
N GLY A 142 25.71 -7.08 -9.26
CA GLY A 142 26.60 -7.81 -8.37
C GLY A 142 27.64 -6.93 -7.71
N PHE A 143 28.55 -7.55 -6.97
CA PHE A 143 29.63 -6.88 -6.21
C PHE A 143 30.82 -7.83 -6.04
N ASP A 144 31.94 -7.29 -5.62
CA ASP A 144 33.14 -8.05 -5.30
C ASP A 144 33.37 -8.11 -3.79
N ILE A 145 33.68 -9.29 -3.27
CA ILE A 145 34.20 -9.49 -1.92
C ILE A 145 35.71 -9.52 -1.99
N CYS A 146 36.37 -8.63 -1.26
CA CYS A 146 37.80 -8.67 -1.03
C CYS A 146 38.09 -9.33 0.32
N LEU A 147 39.02 -10.28 0.33
CA LEU A 147 39.43 -11.01 1.52
C LEU A 147 40.95 -10.95 1.64
N TYR A 148 41.47 -10.44 2.76
CA TYR A 148 42.87 -10.62 3.17
C TYR A 148 42.92 -11.65 4.30
N ARG A 149 43.89 -12.56 4.23
CA ARG A 149 44.16 -13.54 5.29
C ARG A 149 45.66 -13.66 5.56
N SER A 150 45.99 -13.96 6.83
CA SER A 150 47.35 -14.33 7.25
C SER A 150 47.73 -15.79 6.99
N SER A 151 46.81 -16.62 6.45
CA SER A 151 47.03 -18.03 6.10
C SER A 151 46.22 -18.43 4.86
N ASP A 152 46.66 -19.47 4.16
CA ASP A 152 45.92 -20.08 3.06
C ASP A 152 44.71 -20.82 3.63
N ALA A 153 43.52 -20.25 3.46
CA ALA A 153 42.27 -20.89 3.85
C ALA A 153 41.08 -20.23 3.18
N ASP A 154 40.06 -21.00 2.91
CA ASP A 154 38.79 -20.53 2.44
C ASP A 154 38.01 -19.82 3.56
N THR A 155 37.25 -18.78 3.18
CA THR A 155 36.33 -18.09 4.09
C THR A 155 34.95 -18.02 3.44
N SER A 156 33.95 -18.50 4.15
CA SER A 156 32.54 -18.30 3.77
C SER A 156 32.06 -16.94 4.23
N PHE A 157 31.17 -16.34 3.43
CA PHE A 157 30.53 -15.08 3.72
C PHE A 157 29.03 -15.22 3.61
N TYR A 158 28.30 -14.66 4.54
CA TYR A 158 26.91 -14.28 4.31
C TYR A 158 26.88 -12.85 3.79
N TRP A 159 25.97 -12.57 2.91
CA TRP A 159 25.78 -11.22 2.40
C TRP A 159 24.29 -10.86 2.33
N VAL A 160 24.00 -9.58 2.52
CA VAL A 160 22.69 -8.95 2.32
C VAL A 160 22.89 -7.72 1.47
N ALA A 161 22.09 -7.56 0.45
CA ALA A 161 22.02 -6.36 -0.39
C ALA A 161 20.61 -5.77 -0.31
N MET A 162 20.53 -4.45 -0.17
CA MET A 162 19.25 -3.74 0.00
C MET A 162 19.27 -2.36 -0.66
N LEU A 163 18.12 -1.93 -1.19
CA LEU A 163 17.86 -0.58 -1.65
C LEU A 163 17.16 0.23 -0.56
#